data_5bab95e0009f535736da08ccce9e3fde
#
_entry.id   5bab95e0009f535736da08ccce9e3fde
#
_cell.length_a   1.000
_cell.length_b   1.000
_cell.length_c   1.000
_cell.angle_alpha   90.00
_cell.angle_beta   90.00
_cell.angle_gamma   90.00
#
_symmetry.space_group_name_H-M   'P 1'
#
loop_
_entity.id
_entity.type
_entity.pdbx_description
1 polymer ?
#
loop_
_entity_poly.entity_id
_entity_poly.type
_entity_poly.pdbx_seq_one_letter_code
_entity_poly.pdbx_strand_id
1 'polypeptide(L)'
;MPWLQVRLAISPEQAETYEDALLEVGAVSVTFMDAEDQPIFEPELNTTPLWTHTHLLALFEADTNAELALAHLSLLTGAELPEHSAEVIEDQDWERSWMDNFQPMCFGQRLWIVPSWHAAPQPDAVNLLLDPGLAFGTGTHPTTALCLEWLDGQDLKGCNVLDFGCGSGILAIAALLLGA
;
A
#
# COMPACT_ATOMS: atom_id res chain seq x y z
N MET A 1 -6.67 18.68 -5.81
CA MET A 1 -7.79 18.78 -6.77
C MET A 1 -8.52 17.46 -6.78
N PRO A 2 -9.86 17.41 -6.77
CA PRO A 2 -10.59 16.15 -6.84
C PRO A 2 -10.35 15.46 -8.20
N TRP A 3 -10.62 14.15 -8.23
CA TRP A 3 -10.49 13.31 -9.42
C TRP A 3 -11.76 12.50 -9.62
N LEU A 4 -12.15 12.22 -10.86
CA LEU A 4 -13.16 11.22 -11.14
C LEU A 4 -12.46 9.86 -11.30
N GLN A 5 -12.78 8.89 -10.47
CA GLN A 5 -12.31 7.51 -10.60
C GLN A 5 -13.40 6.64 -11.23
N VAL A 6 -13.04 5.93 -12.28
CA VAL A 6 -13.85 4.87 -12.87
C VAL A 6 -13.20 3.54 -12.60
N ARG A 7 -13.96 2.58 -12.05
CA ARG A 7 -13.54 1.21 -11.80
C ARG A 7 -14.30 0.28 -12.73
N LEU A 8 -13.60 -0.67 -13.35
CA LEU A 8 -14.17 -1.72 -14.19
C LEU A 8 -13.70 -3.09 -13.67
N ALA A 9 -14.59 -4.08 -13.63
CA ALA A 9 -14.21 -5.47 -13.38
C ALA A 9 -13.96 -6.16 -14.72
N ILE A 10 -12.71 -6.55 -14.98
CA ILE A 10 -12.29 -7.10 -16.26
C ILE A 10 -11.60 -8.47 -16.11
N SER A 11 -11.54 -9.22 -17.20
CA SER A 11 -10.65 -10.38 -17.30
C SER A 11 -9.29 -9.98 -17.89
N PRO A 12 -8.22 -10.79 -17.70
CA PRO A 12 -6.91 -10.53 -18.26
C PRO A 12 -6.90 -10.29 -19.77
N GLU A 13 -7.77 -11.00 -20.52
CA GLU A 13 -7.86 -10.89 -21.98
C GLU A 13 -8.44 -9.56 -22.45
N GLN A 14 -9.15 -8.87 -21.57
CA GLN A 14 -9.76 -7.57 -21.84
C GLN A 14 -8.82 -6.40 -21.48
N ALA A 15 -7.75 -6.66 -20.74
CA ALA A 15 -6.92 -5.64 -20.10
C ALA A 15 -6.38 -4.61 -21.09
N GLU A 16 -5.68 -5.05 -22.14
CA GLU A 16 -5.08 -4.17 -23.14
C GLU A 16 -6.15 -3.34 -23.88
N THR A 17 -7.26 -3.98 -24.25
CA THR A 17 -8.34 -3.29 -24.96
C THR A 17 -8.98 -2.18 -24.13
N TYR A 18 -9.25 -2.44 -22.85
CA TYR A 18 -9.86 -1.44 -21.98
C TYR A 18 -8.86 -0.37 -21.51
N GLU A 19 -7.59 -0.72 -21.33
CA GLU A 19 -6.53 0.25 -21.02
C GLU A 19 -6.38 1.27 -22.14
N ASP A 20 -6.20 0.80 -23.38
CA ASP A 20 -6.06 1.67 -24.56
C ASP A 20 -7.29 2.56 -24.76
N ALA A 21 -8.49 1.96 -24.67
CA ALA A 21 -9.73 2.69 -24.83
C ALA A 21 -9.95 3.75 -23.73
N LEU A 22 -9.60 3.47 -22.47
CA LEU A 22 -9.71 4.44 -21.39
C LEU A 22 -8.75 5.62 -21.57
N LEU A 23 -7.52 5.36 -22.00
CA LEU A 23 -6.56 6.42 -22.34
C LEU A 23 -7.06 7.27 -23.51
N GLU A 24 -7.67 6.67 -24.53
CA GLU A 24 -8.27 7.38 -25.67
C GLU A 24 -9.49 8.23 -25.26
N VAL A 25 -10.29 7.76 -24.31
CA VAL A 25 -11.41 8.51 -23.71
C VAL A 25 -10.92 9.70 -22.90
N GLY A 26 -9.64 9.73 -22.50
CA GLY A 26 -9.02 10.83 -21.78
C GLY A 26 -8.69 10.53 -20.32
N ALA A 27 -8.56 9.26 -19.93
CA ALA A 27 -8.01 8.93 -18.63
C ALA A 27 -6.57 9.43 -18.48
N VAL A 28 -6.27 10.05 -17.35
CA VAL A 28 -4.93 10.55 -17.02
C VAL A 28 -4.02 9.41 -16.56
N SER A 29 -4.60 8.40 -15.91
CA SER A 29 -3.90 7.18 -15.52
C SER A 29 -4.84 5.99 -15.53
N VAL A 30 -4.26 4.81 -15.78
CA VAL A 30 -4.95 3.52 -15.69
C VAL A 30 -4.10 2.59 -14.84
N THR A 31 -4.72 1.90 -13.90
CA THR A 31 -4.05 1.01 -12.94
C THR A 31 -4.80 -0.30 -12.82
N PHE A 32 -4.07 -1.42 -12.86
CA PHE A 32 -4.62 -2.74 -12.60
C PHE A 32 -4.49 -3.09 -11.12
N MET A 33 -5.54 -3.63 -10.53
CA MET A 33 -5.58 -4.09 -9.15
C MET A 33 -6.16 -5.48 -9.05
N ASP A 34 -5.65 -6.25 -8.11
CA ASP A 34 -6.25 -7.53 -7.75
C ASP A 34 -7.63 -7.32 -7.10
N ALA A 35 -8.62 -8.08 -7.55
CA ALA A 35 -9.99 -8.01 -7.02
C ALA A 35 -10.23 -8.98 -5.85
N GLU A 36 -9.40 -10.02 -5.68
CA GLU A 36 -9.67 -11.15 -4.77
C GLU A 36 -8.47 -11.57 -3.90
N ASP A 37 -7.41 -10.75 -3.82
CA ASP A 37 -6.17 -11.09 -3.08
C ASP A 37 -5.52 -12.39 -3.60
N GLN A 38 -5.44 -12.53 -4.94
CA GLN A 38 -4.81 -13.68 -5.58
C GLN A 38 -3.28 -13.52 -5.60
N PRO A 39 -2.51 -14.37 -4.92
CA PRO A 39 -1.06 -14.23 -4.90
C PRO A 39 -0.41 -14.62 -6.24
N ILE A 40 0.48 -13.78 -6.75
CA ILE A 40 1.38 -14.07 -7.87
C ILE A 40 2.80 -14.16 -7.30
N PHE A 41 3.32 -15.38 -7.06
CA PHE A 41 4.60 -15.55 -6.38
C PHE A 41 5.80 -15.41 -7.32
N GLU A 42 5.88 -16.22 -8.36
CA GLU A 42 7.03 -16.23 -9.28
C GLU A 42 6.51 -16.33 -10.72
N PRO A 43 6.25 -15.19 -11.38
CA PRO A 43 5.86 -15.21 -12.79
C PRO A 43 7.00 -15.71 -13.66
N GLU A 44 6.65 -16.29 -14.82
CA GLU A 44 7.65 -16.68 -15.81
C GLU A 44 8.49 -15.47 -16.24
N LEU A 45 9.76 -15.72 -16.56
CA LEU A 45 10.67 -14.66 -17.00
C LEU A 45 10.10 -13.91 -18.22
N ASN A 46 10.09 -12.58 -18.12
CA ASN A 46 9.55 -11.66 -19.14
C ASN A 46 8.01 -11.74 -19.32
N THR A 47 7.28 -12.21 -18.32
CA THR A 47 5.83 -12.12 -18.30
C THR A 47 5.36 -11.20 -17.18
N THR A 48 4.24 -10.53 -17.40
CA THR A 48 3.52 -9.72 -16.41
C THR A 48 2.09 -10.23 -16.31
N PRO A 49 1.88 -11.41 -15.67
CA PRO A 49 0.53 -11.96 -15.57
C PRO A 49 -0.36 -11.03 -14.75
N LEU A 50 -1.61 -10.89 -15.19
CA LEU A 50 -2.66 -10.23 -14.42
C LEU A 50 -3.41 -11.26 -13.60
N TRP A 51 -4.12 -10.79 -12.57
CA TRP A 51 -5.00 -11.61 -11.75
C TRP A 51 -6.21 -12.09 -12.54
N THR A 52 -6.73 -13.26 -12.21
CA THR A 52 -7.91 -13.85 -12.88
C THR A 52 -9.12 -12.91 -12.83
N HIS A 53 -9.30 -12.24 -11.68
CA HIS A 53 -10.26 -11.17 -11.50
C HIS A 53 -9.50 -9.87 -11.22
N THR A 54 -9.56 -8.95 -12.17
CA THR A 54 -8.81 -7.71 -12.14
C THR A 54 -9.76 -6.52 -12.11
N HIS A 55 -9.50 -5.58 -11.21
CA HIS A 55 -10.09 -4.26 -11.28
C HIS A 55 -9.18 -3.33 -12.07
N LEU A 56 -9.76 -2.67 -13.06
CA LEU A 56 -9.11 -1.60 -13.81
C LEU A 56 -9.61 -0.27 -13.25
N LEU A 57 -8.70 0.53 -12.71
CA LEU A 57 -8.99 1.86 -12.17
C LEU A 57 -8.48 2.91 -13.14
N ALA A 58 -9.36 3.77 -13.61
CA ALA A 58 -9.02 4.90 -14.45
C ALA A 58 -9.31 6.22 -13.72
N LEU A 59 -8.35 7.14 -13.73
CA LEU A 59 -8.53 8.49 -13.19
C LEU A 59 -8.73 9.49 -14.33
N PHE A 60 -9.72 10.34 -14.16
CA PHE A 60 -10.04 11.45 -15.05
C PHE A 60 -10.04 12.76 -14.27
N GLU A 61 -9.90 13.89 -14.97
CA GLU A 61 -10.12 15.20 -14.37
C GLU A 61 -11.52 15.28 -13.76
N ALA A 62 -11.66 16.02 -12.66
CA ALA A 62 -12.89 16.06 -11.86
C ALA A 62 -14.12 16.58 -12.61
N ASP A 63 -13.93 17.39 -13.67
CA ASP A 63 -14.97 17.94 -14.50
C ASP A 63 -15.42 17.01 -15.62
N THR A 64 -14.80 15.84 -15.75
CA THR A 64 -15.18 14.82 -16.73
C THR A 64 -16.56 14.28 -16.43
N ASN A 65 -17.43 14.24 -17.44
CA ASN A 65 -18.74 13.62 -17.32
C ASN A 65 -18.62 12.08 -17.42
N ALA A 66 -18.85 11.40 -16.31
CA ALA A 66 -18.70 9.95 -16.19
C ALA A 66 -19.59 9.17 -17.19
N GLU A 67 -20.85 9.60 -17.39
CA GLU A 67 -21.77 8.93 -18.32
C GLU A 67 -21.29 9.04 -19.77
N LEU A 68 -20.80 10.21 -20.17
CA LEU A 68 -20.26 10.41 -21.52
C LEU A 68 -18.95 9.61 -21.72
N ALA A 69 -18.07 9.57 -20.71
CA ALA A 69 -16.84 8.79 -20.75
C ALA A 69 -17.13 7.29 -20.91
N LEU A 70 -18.07 6.76 -20.11
CA LEU A 70 -18.50 5.36 -20.20
C LEU A 70 -19.19 5.05 -21.52
N ALA A 71 -20.05 5.93 -22.02
CA ALA A 71 -20.68 5.75 -23.34
C ALA A 71 -19.64 5.72 -24.48
N HIS A 72 -18.62 6.59 -24.42
CA HIS A 72 -17.53 6.60 -25.38
C HIS A 72 -16.68 5.33 -25.29
N LEU A 73 -16.38 4.87 -24.06
CA LEU A 73 -15.69 3.61 -23.83
C LEU A 73 -16.42 2.42 -24.45
N SER A 74 -17.74 2.31 -24.26
CA SER A 74 -18.56 1.28 -24.89
C SER A 74 -18.53 1.31 -26.41
N LEU A 75 -18.49 2.51 -27.01
CA LEU A 75 -18.37 2.68 -28.46
C LEU A 75 -16.99 2.22 -28.98
N LEU A 76 -15.90 2.56 -28.29
CA LEU A 76 -14.54 2.19 -28.68
C LEU A 76 -14.31 0.69 -28.58
N THR A 77 -14.77 0.08 -27.49
CA THR A 77 -14.60 -1.37 -27.27
C THR A 77 -15.59 -2.20 -28.10
N GLY A 78 -16.67 -1.60 -28.60
CA GLY A 78 -17.71 -2.29 -29.36
C GLY A 78 -18.48 -3.36 -28.57
N ALA A 79 -18.38 -3.30 -27.23
CA ALA A 79 -18.97 -4.28 -26.31
C ALA A 79 -19.82 -3.60 -25.24
N GLU A 80 -20.66 -4.39 -24.59
CA GLU A 80 -21.32 -3.95 -23.35
C GLU A 80 -20.27 -3.78 -22.27
N LEU A 81 -20.38 -2.69 -21.49
CA LEU A 81 -19.44 -2.41 -20.41
C LEU A 81 -19.53 -3.50 -19.33
N PRO A 82 -18.40 -3.94 -18.79
CA PRO A 82 -18.36 -4.81 -17.64
C PRO A 82 -18.95 -4.12 -16.41
N GLU A 83 -19.07 -4.86 -15.31
CA GLU A 83 -19.46 -4.26 -14.03
C GLU A 83 -18.54 -3.08 -13.71
N HIS A 84 -19.13 -1.93 -13.41
CA HIS A 84 -18.37 -0.70 -13.21
C HIS A 84 -18.99 0.21 -12.16
N SER A 85 -18.16 1.09 -11.62
CA SER A 85 -18.56 2.20 -10.76
C SER A 85 -17.79 3.45 -11.13
N ALA A 86 -18.39 4.62 -10.83
CA ALA A 86 -17.74 5.90 -10.97
C ALA A 86 -17.96 6.72 -9.70
N GLU A 87 -16.88 7.26 -9.16
CA GLU A 87 -16.91 8.06 -7.94
C GLU A 87 -15.94 9.25 -8.03
N VAL A 88 -16.30 10.34 -7.35
CA VAL A 88 -15.41 11.50 -7.22
C VAL A 88 -14.55 11.27 -5.98
N ILE A 89 -13.22 11.21 -6.19
CA ILE A 89 -12.25 11.17 -5.11
C ILE A 89 -11.89 12.61 -4.77
N GLU A 90 -12.27 13.02 -3.56
CA GLU A 90 -11.86 14.33 -3.04
C GLU A 90 -10.35 14.36 -2.79
N ASP A 91 -9.78 15.53 -3.01
CA ASP A 91 -8.38 15.78 -2.68
C ASP A 91 -8.17 15.65 -1.17
N GLN A 92 -7.26 14.80 -0.78
CA GLN A 92 -6.89 14.60 0.62
C GLN A 92 -5.42 14.95 0.79
N ASP A 93 -5.07 15.37 1.98
CA ASP A 93 -3.67 15.47 2.39
C ASP A 93 -3.11 14.03 2.56
N TRP A 94 -2.77 13.43 1.43
CA TRP A 94 -2.27 12.04 1.36
C TRP A 94 -1.00 11.86 2.20
N GLU A 95 -0.24 12.93 2.41
CA GLU A 95 0.95 12.89 3.26
C GLU A 95 0.61 12.65 4.72
N ARG A 96 -0.61 12.96 5.15
CA ARG A 96 -1.07 12.82 6.54
C ARG A 96 -2.16 11.77 6.75
N SER A 97 -2.88 11.38 5.72
CA SER A 97 -4.01 10.45 5.85
C SER A 97 -3.63 9.09 6.48
N TRP A 98 -2.39 8.65 6.30
CA TRP A 98 -1.87 7.43 6.91
C TRP A 98 -1.46 7.64 8.38
N MET A 99 -1.17 8.89 8.83
CA MET A 99 -0.77 9.17 10.21
C MET A 99 -1.88 8.83 11.21
N ASP A 100 -3.13 9.09 10.83
CA ASP A 100 -4.29 8.81 11.69
C ASP A 100 -4.46 7.29 11.94
N ASN A 101 -4.01 6.48 11.01
CA ASN A 101 -4.05 5.01 11.11
C ASN A 101 -2.82 4.40 11.78
N PHE A 102 -1.75 5.18 11.99
CA PHE A 102 -0.51 4.67 12.59
C PHE A 102 -0.54 4.84 14.11
N GLN A 103 -0.90 3.77 14.80
CA GLN A 103 -1.03 3.73 16.26
C GLN A 103 0.21 3.09 16.90
N PRO A 104 0.47 3.34 18.20
CA PRO A 104 1.50 2.61 18.93
C PRO A 104 1.30 1.10 18.84
N MET A 105 2.35 0.36 18.49
CA MET A 105 2.33 -1.09 18.29
C MET A 105 3.28 -1.78 19.27
N CYS A 106 2.82 -2.88 19.88
CA CYS A 106 3.64 -3.72 20.75
C CYS A 106 4.18 -4.93 19.97
N PHE A 107 5.46 -5.20 20.10
CA PHE A 107 6.14 -6.37 19.54
C PHE A 107 6.73 -7.20 20.67
N GLY A 108 6.22 -8.41 20.85
CA GLY A 108 6.59 -9.25 21.98
C GLY A 108 5.94 -8.79 23.30
N GLN A 109 6.75 -8.57 24.35
CA GLN A 109 6.27 -8.25 25.70
C GLN A 109 6.68 -6.86 26.20
N ARG A 110 7.79 -6.33 25.71
CA ARG A 110 8.45 -5.12 26.24
C ARG A 110 8.64 -4.02 25.22
N LEU A 111 8.74 -4.38 23.93
CA LEU A 111 9.11 -3.45 22.87
C LEU A 111 7.87 -2.79 22.26
N TRP A 112 7.85 -1.47 22.26
CA TRP A 112 6.83 -0.66 21.63
C TRP A 112 7.42 0.22 20.56
N ILE A 113 6.76 0.30 19.39
CA ILE A 113 7.02 1.33 18.38
C ILE A 113 5.95 2.40 18.55
N VAL A 114 6.39 3.62 18.80
CA VAL A 114 5.51 4.74 19.15
C VAL A 114 5.77 5.91 18.21
N PRO A 115 4.76 6.35 17.43
CA PRO A 115 4.87 7.59 16.65
C PRO A 115 5.04 8.81 17.55
N SER A 116 5.74 9.85 17.09
CA SER A 116 6.03 11.05 17.90
C SER A 116 4.78 11.84 18.33
N TRP A 117 3.66 11.66 17.62
CA TRP A 117 2.37 12.30 17.93
C TRP A 117 1.49 11.50 18.89
N HIS A 118 1.99 10.36 19.39
CA HIS A 118 1.33 9.55 20.41
C HIS A 118 2.14 9.48 21.69
N ALA A 119 1.44 9.37 22.82
CA ALA A 119 2.07 9.03 24.09
C ALA A 119 2.32 7.52 24.15
N ALA A 120 3.44 7.12 24.75
CA ALA A 120 3.74 5.71 24.98
C ALA A 120 2.66 5.05 25.86
N PRO A 121 2.00 3.95 25.41
CA PRO A 121 0.99 3.28 26.21
C PRO A 121 1.53 2.68 27.51
N GLN A 122 2.81 2.29 27.51
CA GLN A 122 3.54 1.80 28.67
C GLN A 122 4.87 2.55 28.81
N PRO A 123 4.90 3.65 29.58
CA PRO A 123 6.10 4.50 29.68
C PRO A 123 7.33 3.76 30.23
N ASP A 124 7.13 2.74 31.09
CA ASP A 124 8.22 1.95 31.69
C ASP A 124 8.73 0.81 30.80
N ALA A 125 8.09 0.58 29.66
CA ALA A 125 8.51 -0.40 28.66
C ALA A 125 9.62 0.16 27.76
N VAL A 126 10.15 -0.69 26.88
CA VAL A 126 11.13 -0.25 25.85
C VAL A 126 10.37 0.44 24.73
N ASN A 127 10.43 1.75 24.69
CA ASN A 127 9.70 2.55 23.70
C ASN A 127 10.67 3.09 22.64
N LEU A 128 10.48 2.66 21.39
CA LEU A 128 11.20 3.18 20.24
C LEU A 128 10.30 4.21 19.55
N LEU A 129 10.74 5.49 19.56
CA LEU A 129 10.05 6.54 18.83
C LEU A 129 10.42 6.45 17.35
N LEU A 130 9.42 6.23 16.51
CA LEU A 130 9.61 6.12 15.06
C LEU A 130 8.41 6.71 14.33
N ASP A 131 8.70 7.70 13.52
CA ASP A 131 7.72 8.25 12.58
C ASP A 131 7.86 7.53 11.25
N PRO A 132 6.78 6.93 10.71
CA PRO A 132 6.82 6.36 9.38
C PRO A 132 7.22 7.42 8.35
N GLY A 133 8.18 7.08 7.51
CA GLY A 133 8.69 7.93 6.45
C GLY A 133 8.75 7.18 5.12
N LEU A 134 9.47 7.74 4.16
CA LEU A 134 9.68 7.13 2.85
C LEU A 134 10.60 5.89 2.89
N ALA A 135 11.32 5.68 4.01
CA ALA A 135 12.19 4.52 4.17
C ALA A 135 11.38 3.27 4.56
N PHE A 136 11.78 2.12 4.02
CA PHE A 136 11.22 0.82 4.40
C PHE A 136 11.51 0.52 5.88
N GLY A 137 10.56 -0.13 6.58
CA GLY A 137 10.74 -0.57 7.95
C GLY A 137 9.98 0.31 8.96
N THR A 138 8.67 0.42 8.81
CA THR A 138 7.76 1.10 9.77
C THR A 138 7.30 0.19 10.91
N GLY A 139 7.63 -1.10 10.86
CA GLY A 139 7.12 -2.13 11.78
C GLY A 139 5.84 -2.82 11.28
N THR A 140 5.07 -2.21 10.40
CA THR A 140 3.78 -2.77 9.92
C THR A 140 3.94 -3.95 8.96
N HIS A 141 5.09 -4.06 8.27
CA HIS A 141 5.35 -5.20 7.39
C HIS A 141 5.58 -6.47 8.22
N PRO A 142 4.93 -7.61 7.88
CA PRO A 142 5.04 -8.85 8.65
C PRO A 142 6.48 -9.30 8.92
N THR A 143 7.38 -9.16 7.96
CA THR A 143 8.80 -9.52 8.11
C THR A 143 9.48 -8.67 9.19
N THR A 144 9.25 -7.36 9.20
CA THR A 144 9.80 -6.46 10.22
C THR A 144 9.21 -6.75 11.59
N ALA A 145 7.89 -6.99 11.66
CA ALA A 145 7.20 -7.36 12.89
C ALA A 145 7.79 -8.62 13.53
N LEU A 146 7.96 -9.69 12.76
CA LEU A 146 8.56 -10.94 13.24
C LEU A 146 10.00 -10.75 13.73
N CYS A 147 10.81 -9.92 13.06
CA CYS A 147 12.17 -9.60 13.53
C CYS A 147 12.15 -8.84 14.87
N LEU A 148 11.24 -7.87 15.04
CA LEU A 148 11.09 -7.12 16.29
C LEU A 148 10.63 -8.02 17.44
N GLU A 149 9.66 -8.90 17.21
CA GLU A 149 9.20 -9.88 18.20
C GLU A 149 10.32 -10.84 18.61
N TRP A 150 11.12 -11.29 17.62
CA TRP A 150 12.28 -12.14 17.89
C TRP A 150 13.34 -11.39 18.73
N LEU A 151 13.66 -10.13 18.40
CA LEU A 151 14.60 -9.31 19.16
C LEU A 151 14.12 -9.10 20.61
N ASP A 152 12.82 -8.85 20.83
CA ASP A 152 12.25 -8.69 22.18
C ASP A 152 12.43 -9.94 23.04
N GLY A 153 12.37 -11.11 22.42
CA GLY A 153 12.57 -12.40 23.11
C GLY A 153 14.04 -12.74 23.44
N GLN A 154 15.04 -11.95 22.97
CA GLN A 154 16.45 -12.24 23.17
C GLN A 154 17.01 -11.52 24.40
N ASP A 155 18.07 -12.13 25.02
CA ASP A 155 18.97 -11.42 25.92
C ASP A 155 20.11 -10.83 25.08
N LEU A 156 20.00 -9.53 24.78
CA LEU A 156 20.94 -8.82 23.93
C LEU A 156 22.05 -8.11 24.70
N LYS A 157 22.08 -8.26 26.02
CA LYS A 157 23.04 -7.54 26.87
C LYS A 157 24.50 -7.86 26.48
N GLY A 158 25.19 -6.80 26.01
CA GLY A 158 26.59 -6.90 25.58
C GLY A 158 26.80 -7.60 24.25
N CYS A 159 25.75 -7.88 23.49
CA CYS A 159 25.85 -8.39 22.13
C CYS A 159 26.21 -7.27 21.16
N ASN A 160 26.95 -7.61 20.10
CA ASN A 160 27.12 -6.74 18.94
C ASN A 160 26.11 -7.18 17.87
N VAL A 161 25.29 -6.26 17.41
CA VAL A 161 24.26 -6.51 16.39
C VAL A 161 24.62 -5.77 15.12
N LEU A 162 24.57 -6.45 13.98
CA LEU A 162 24.71 -5.88 12.65
C LEU A 162 23.36 -5.95 11.93
N ASP A 163 22.82 -4.81 11.56
CA ASP A 163 21.61 -4.68 10.74
C ASP A 163 22.03 -4.41 9.29
N PHE A 164 22.00 -5.47 8.46
CA PHE A 164 22.41 -5.40 7.06
C PHE A 164 21.19 -5.09 6.19
N GLY A 165 21.20 -3.91 5.54
CA GLY A 165 20.04 -3.40 4.81
C GLY A 165 19.03 -2.72 5.74
N CYS A 166 19.54 -1.88 6.65
CA CYS A 166 18.83 -1.36 7.82
C CYS A 166 17.55 -0.55 7.50
N GLY A 167 17.36 -0.01 6.30
CA GLY A 167 16.20 0.83 5.97
C GLY A 167 16.07 2.03 6.92
N SER A 168 14.98 2.07 7.70
CA SER A 168 14.75 3.08 8.75
C SER A 168 15.68 2.93 9.97
N GLY A 169 16.42 1.82 10.07
CA GLY A 169 17.22 1.45 11.24
C GLY A 169 16.41 0.86 12.39
N ILE A 170 15.14 0.56 12.19
CA ILE A 170 14.22 0.12 13.26
C ILE A 170 14.75 -1.08 14.03
N LEU A 171 15.35 -2.08 13.36
CA LEU A 171 15.86 -3.28 14.01
C LEU A 171 17.13 -2.99 14.81
N ALA A 172 18.05 -2.18 14.26
CA ALA A 172 19.25 -1.77 14.97
C ALA A 172 18.94 -0.94 16.22
N ILE A 173 18.00 0.02 16.10
CA ILE A 173 17.58 0.86 17.24
C ILE A 173 16.88 0.00 18.30
N ALA A 174 15.98 -0.91 17.88
CA ALA A 174 15.33 -1.84 18.79
C ALA A 174 16.35 -2.69 19.55
N ALA A 175 17.35 -3.26 18.86
CA ALA A 175 18.40 -4.06 19.48
C ALA A 175 19.20 -3.26 20.53
N LEU A 176 19.57 -2.00 20.22
CA LEU A 176 20.24 -1.10 21.16
C LEU A 176 19.40 -0.82 22.40
N LEU A 177 18.13 -0.49 22.23
CA LEU A 177 17.21 -0.21 23.34
C LEU A 177 16.96 -1.46 24.20
N LEU A 178 17.06 -2.66 23.63
CA LEU A 178 16.94 -3.96 24.31
C LEU A 178 18.25 -4.39 24.98
N GLY A 179 19.38 -3.65 24.79
CA GLY A 179 20.61 -3.85 25.55
C GLY A 179 21.84 -4.30 24.78
N ALA A 180 21.77 -4.36 23.43
CA ALA A 180 22.91 -4.67 22.59
C ALA A 180 24.03 -3.64 22.68
#